data_d99a5c8f311ad6339fcfd0a798af556b
#
_entry.id   d99a5c8f311ad6339fcfd0a798af556b
#
_cell.length_a   1.000
_cell.length_b   1.000
_cell.length_c   1.000
_cell.angle_alpha   90.00
_cell.angle_beta   90.00
_cell.angle_gamma   90.00
#
_symmetry.space_group_name_H-M   'P 1'
#
loop_
_entity.id
_entity.type
_entity.pdbx_description
1 polymer ?
#
loop_
_entity_poly.entity_id
_entity_poly.type
_entity_poly.pdbx_seq_one_letter_code
_entity_poly.pdbx_strand_id
1 'polypeptide(L)'
;MAELLLPPAQANSVRRILWAHLPSNARVSVFGSRATGRGLKPHSDLDLLIDSPVALPLMSMADVREALSESDLPFAVDLLDRRDASAEFLARLEDEGMVELHPLPWSPRPH
;
A
#
# COMPACT_ATOMS: atom_id res chain seq x y z
N MET A 1 -11.99 11.15 -10.08
CA MET A 1 -11.15 11.06 -8.89
C MET A 1 -11.03 9.61 -8.46
N ALA A 2 -9.83 9.17 -8.14
CA ALA A 2 -9.63 7.83 -7.62
C ALA A 2 -10.08 7.76 -6.15
N GLU A 3 -10.67 6.65 -5.77
CA GLU A 3 -11.18 6.42 -4.43
C GLU A 3 -10.69 5.05 -3.96
N LEU A 4 -10.30 4.95 -2.70
CA LEU A 4 -9.86 3.67 -2.13
C LEU A 4 -11.04 2.71 -2.03
N LEU A 5 -11.00 1.65 -2.81
CA LEU A 5 -12.05 0.63 -2.87
C LEU A 5 -11.67 -0.58 -2.01
N LEU A 6 -11.66 -0.34 -0.71
CA LEU A 6 -11.24 -1.32 0.29
C LEU A 6 -12.03 -1.07 1.58
N PRO A 7 -12.63 -2.11 2.18
CA PRO A 7 -13.32 -1.94 3.45
C PRO A 7 -12.43 -1.32 4.52
N PRO A 8 -12.94 -0.40 5.35
CA PRO A 8 -12.12 0.32 6.33
C PRO A 8 -11.35 -0.57 7.29
N ALA A 9 -11.94 -1.67 7.75
CA ALA A 9 -11.25 -2.59 8.67
C ALA A 9 -10.03 -3.23 8.01
N GLN A 10 -10.16 -3.61 6.74
CA GLN A 10 -9.06 -4.20 5.97
C GLN A 10 -7.99 -3.15 5.68
N ALA A 11 -8.39 -1.93 5.32
CA ALA A 11 -7.47 -0.83 5.10
C ALA A 11 -6.66 -0.54 6.36
N ASN A 12 -7.29 -0.56 7.52
CA ASN A 12 -6.60 -0.32 8.80
C ASN A 12 -5.62 -1.44 9.13
N SER A 13 -5.97 -2.68 8.82
CA SER A 13 -5.05 -3.82 8.99
C SER A 13 -3.81 -3.66 8.12
N VAL A 14 -4.01 -3.28 6.87
CA VAL A 14 -2.90 -3.01 5.93
C VAL A 14 -2.01 -1.89 6.46
N ARG A 15 -2.61 -0.78 6.89
CA ARG A 15 -1.86 0.36 7.45
C ARG A 15 -1.00 -0.05 8.64
N ARG A 16 -1.55 -0.79 9.58
CA ARG A 16 -0.81 -1.24 10.76
C ARG A 16 0.40 -2.09 10.38
N ILE A 17 0.21 -3.02 9.46
CA ILE A 17 1.28 -3.90 9.02
C ILE A 17 2.36 -3.11 8.30
N LEU A 18 1.97 -2.24 7.37
CA LEU A 18 2.92 -1.44 6.60
C LEU A 18 3.82 -0.60 7.50
N TRP A 19 3.22 0.22 8.35
CA TRP A 19 4.00 1.17 9.16
C TRP A 19 4.57 0.57 10.44
N ALA A 20 4.34 -0.71 10.70
CA ALA A 20 5.14 -1.47 11.68
C ALA A 20 6.55 -1.76 11.14
N HIS A 21 6.72 -1.78 9.82
CA HIS A 21 7.98 -2.15 9.16
C HIS A 21 8.58 -1.05 8.29
N LEU A 22 7.78 -0.04 7.92
CA LEU A 22 8.24 1.06 7.07
C LEU A 22 8.57 2.29 7.90
N PRO A 23 9.50 3.15 7.42
CA PRO A 23 9.73 4.44 8.05
C PRO A 23 8.46 5.27 8.08
N SER A 24 8.30 6.12 9.08
CA SER A 24 7.11 6.96 9.24
C SER A 24 6.90 7.93 8.07
N ASN A 25 7.97 8.30 7.37
CA ASN A 25 7.93 9.19 6.21
C ASN A 25 7.81 8.45 4.87
N ALA A 26 7.69 7.13 4.88
CA ALA A 26 7.40 6.38 3.66
C ALA A 26 5.98 6.69 3.20
N ARG A 27 5.81 6.86 1.90
CA ARG A 27 4.50 7.09 1.27
C ARG A 27 4.07 5.82 0.58
N VAL A 28 2.79 5.51 0.69
CA VAL A 28 2.21 4.32 0.07
C VAL A 28 1.00 4.76 -0.75
N SER A 29 0.95 4.30 -2.00
CA SER A 29 -0.19 4.57 -2.88
C SER A 29 -0.80 3.27 -3.35
N VAL A 30 -2.13 3.22 -3.37
CA VAL A 30 -2.88 2.10 -3.94
C VAL A 30 -3.06 2.38 -5.42
N PHE A 31 -2.80 1.39 -6.25
CA PHE A 31 -3.07 1.47 -7.67
C PHE A 31 -3.85 0.24 -8.14
N GLY A 32 -4.15 0.16 -9.43
CA GLY A 32 -4.88 -0.97 -9.98
C GLY A 32 -6.37 -0.94 -9.63
N SER A 33 -6.99 -2.13 -9.59
CA SER A 33 -8.45 -2.24 -9.48
C SER A 33 -9.04 -1.61 -8.21
N ARG A 34 -8.31 -1.63 -7.10
CA ARG A 34 -8.81 -1.06 -5.84
C ARG A 34 -8.68 0.46 -5.77
N ALA A 35 -8.02 1.06 -6.74
CA ALA A 35 -7.98 2.53 -6.89
C ALA A 35 -8.89 3.00 -8.03
N THR A 36 -9.01 2.22 -9.10
CA THR A 36 -9.75 2.63 -10.30
C THR A 36 -11.16 2.03 -10.40
N GLY A 37 -11.39 0.91 -9.75
CA GLY A 37 -12.63 0.15 -9.88
C GLY A 37 -12.70 -0.72 -11.13
N ARG A 38 -11.73 -0.63 -12.02
CA ARG A 38 -11.73 -1.40 -13.26
C ARG A 38 -11.36 -2.85 -12.98
N GLY A 39 -12.27 -3.75 -13.34
CA GLY A 39 -12.08 -5.17 -13.11
C GLY A 39 -12.10 -5.57 -11.65
N LEU A 40 -12.60 -4.72 -10.77
CA LEU A 40 -12.66 -4.97 -9.34
C LEU A 40 -13.62 -6.13 -9.04
N LYS A 41 -13.13 -7.09 -8.26
CA LYS A 41 -13.88 -8.24 -7.77
C LYS A 41 -13.69 -8.32 -6.25
N PRO A 42 -14.55 -9.10 -5.53
CA PRO A 42 -14.43 -9.17 -4.07
C PRO A 42 -13.06 -9.59 -3.55
N HIS A 43 -12.34 -10.41 -4.28
CA HIS A 43 -11.01 -10.89 -3.87
C HIS A 43 -9.88 -10.34 -4.76
N SER A 44 -10.11 -9.22 -5.42
CA SER A 44 -9.05 -8.58 -6.21
C SER A 44 -7.83 -8.27 -5.36
N ASP A 45 -6.65 -8.48 -5.93
CA ASP A 45 -5.39 -8.16 -5.27
C ASP A 45 -5.32 -6.67 -4.93
N LEU A 46 -4.60 -6.37 -3.87
CA LEU A 46 -4.29 -4.99 -3.49
C LEU A 46 -2.89 -4.67 -3.97
N ASP A 47 -2.76 -3.69 -4.86
CA ASP A 47 -1.48 -3.29 -5.43
C ASP A 47 -1.01 -2.01 -4.75
N LEU A 48 0.18 -2.04 -4.16
CA LEU A 48 0.75 -0.94 -3.39
C LEU A 48 2.09 -0.50 -3.99
N LEU A 49 2.22 0.80 -4.17
CA LEU A 49 3.47 1.45 -4.55
C LEU A 49 4.09 2.09 -3.31
N ILE A 50 5.29 1.66 -2.96
CA ILE A 50 6.02 2.15 -1.79
C ILE A 50 7.04 3.18 -2.25
N ASP A 51 6.94 4.40 -1.71
CA ASP A 51 7.86 5.49 -1.99
C ASP A 51 8.52 5.95 -0.70
N SER A 52 9.78 5.60 -0.52
CA SER A 52 10.55 5.99 0.64
C SER A 52 11.61 7.02 0.26
N PRO A 53 11.84 8.06 1.08
CA PRO A 53 12.90 9.04 0.82
C PRO A 53 14.30 8.42 0.80
N VAL A 54 14.47 7.29 1.50
CA VAL A 54 15.74 6.55 1.52
C VAL A 54 15.46 5.12 1.04
N ALA A 55 16.49 4.49 0.48
CA ALA A 55 16.36 3.11 0.03
C ALA A 55 16.00 2.22 1.23
N LEU A 56 14.99 1.38 1.04
CA LEU A 56 14.56 0.44 2.07
C LEU A 56 15.52 -0.75 2.11
N PRO A 57 15.89 -1.23 3.31
CA PRO A 57 16.61 -2.50 3.40
C PRO A 57 15.79 -3.61 2.76
N LEU A 58 16.47 -4.54 2.11
CA LEU A 58 15.81 -5.68 1.45
C LEU A 58 14.91 -6.44 2.42
N MET A 59 15.38 -6.61 3.66
CA MET A 59 14.61 -7.32 4.69
C MET A 59 13.31 -6.62 5.07
N SER A 60 13.26 -5.27 4.98
CA SER A 60 12.03 -4.54 5.30
C SER A 60 10.89 -4.92 4.36
N MET A 61 11.16 -5.02 3.07
CA MET A 61 10.13 -5.41 2.10
C MET A 61 9.73 -6.87 2.29
N ALA A 62 10.69 -7.74 2.58
CA ALA A 62 10.41 -9.16 2.85
C ALA A 62 9.54 -9.32 4.11
N ASP A 63 9.87 -8.58 5.17
CA ASP A 63 9.11 -8.61 6.42
C ASP A 63 7.68 -8.14 6.24
N VAL A 64 7.48 -7.07 5.44
CA VAL A 64 6.14 -6.59 5.13
C VAL A 64 5.34 -7.63 4.36
N ARG A 65 5.96 -8.22 3.33
CA ARG A 65 5.30 -9.27 2.53
C ARG A 65 4.88 -10.45 3.39
N GLU A 66 5.76 -10.90 4.27
CA GLU A 66 5.48 -12.00 5.17
C GLU A 66 4.35 -11.67 6.12
N ALA A 67 4.38 -10.50 6.74
CA ALA A 67 3.35 -10.07 7.67
C ALA A 67 1.98 -9.94 6.99
N LEU A 68 1.94 -9.43 5.77
CA LEU A 68 0.70 -9.35 4.99
C LEU A 68 0.18 -10.73 4.61
N SER A 69 1.09 -11.64 4.24
CA SER A 69 0.75 -13.02 3.89
C SER A 69 0.17 -13.80 5.07
N GLU A 70 0.65 -13.53 6.28
CA GLU A 70 0.19 -14.17 7.51
C GLU A 70 -1.07 -13.52 8.10
N SER A 71 -1.50 -12.40 7.54
CA SER A 71 -2.68 -11.68 8.01
C SER A 71 -3.98 -12.36 7.58
N ASP A 72 -5.10 -11.90 8.14
CA ASP A 72 -6.44 -12.40 7.81
C ASP A 72 -7.04 -11.75 6.56
N LEU A 73 -6.25 -11.04 5.78
CA LEU A 73 -6.74 -10.39 4.57
C LEU A 73 -7.18 -11.44 3.54
N PRO A 74 -8.38 -11.27 2.95
CA PRO A 74 -8.92 -12.26 2.01
C PRO A 74 -8.40 -12.11 0.58
N PHE A 75 -7.34 -11.34 0.38
CA PHE A 75 -6.73 -11.11 -0.93
C PHE A 75 -5.22 -11.03 -0.78
N ALA A 76 -4.52 -11.20 -1.89
CA ALA A 76 -3.07 -11.01 -1.94
C ALA A 76 -2.74 -9.52 -1.99
N VAL A 77 -1.57 -9.16 -1.47
CA VAL A 77 -1.06 -7.79 -1.52
C VAL A 77 0.26 -7.81 -2.27
N ASP A 78 0.32 -7.07 -3.37
CA ASP A 78 1.52 -6.91 -4.16
C ASP A 78 2.20 -5.59 -3.81
N LEU A 79 3.48 -5.65 -3.51
CA LEU A 79 4.29 -4.49 -3.16
C LEU A 79 5.28 -4.18 -4.28
N LEU A 80 5.30 -2.94 -4.69
CA LEU A 80 6.26 -2.43 -5.67
C LEU A 80 7.01 -1.27 -5.06
N ASP A 81 8.33 -1.36 -5.01
CA ASP A 81 9.17 -0.22 -4.64
C ASP A 81 9.23 0.74 -5.83
N ARG A 82 8.93 2.02 -5.59
CA ARG A 82 8.97 3.04 -6.64
C ARG A 82 10.31 3.07 -7.38
N ARG A 83 11.40 2.75 -6.69
CA ARG A 83 12.75 2.72 -7.28
C ARG A 83 12.90 1.67 -8.38
N ASP A 84 12.09 0.61 -8.32
CA ASP A 84 12.10 -0.48 -9.29
C ASP A 84 11.13 -0.25 -10.45
N ALA A 85 10.32 0.80 -10.38
CA ALA A 85 9.34 1.10 -11.42
C ALA A 85 9.92 2.03 -12.48
N SER A 86 9.59 1.79 -13.73
CA SER A 86 10.00 2.69 -14.82
C SER A 86 9.21 4.00 -14.75
N ALA A 87 9.79 5.07 -15.31
CA ALA A 87 9.11 6.36 -15.41
C ALA A 87 7.81 6.24 -16.22
N GLU A 88 7.82 5.41 -17.25
CA GLU A 88 6.64 5.17 -18.09
C GLU A 88 5.52 4.49 -17.32
N PHE A 89 5.87 3.50 -16.50
CA PHE A 89 4.89 2.81 -15.67
C PHE A 89 4.30 3.76 -14.63
N LEU A 90 5.13 4.57 -13.98
CA LEU A 90 4.66 5.53 -12.98
C LEU A 90 3.74 6.58 -13.60
N ALA A 91 4.08 7.09 -14.79
CA ALA A 91 3.24 8.03 -15.53
C ALA A 91 1.88 7.42 -15.84
N ARG A 92 1.85 6.15 -16.25
CA ARG A 92 0.62 5.43 -16.51
C ARG A 92 -0.24 5.29 -15.25
N LEU A 93 0.38 4.99 -14.12
CA LEU A 93 -0.34 4.88 -12.84
C LEU A 93 -0.96 6.22 -12.43
N GLU A 94 -0.23 7.32 -12.63
CA GLU A 94 -0.74 8.66 -12.34
C GLU A 94 -1.93 8.99 -13.24
N ASP A 95 -1.85 8.61 -14.50
CA ASP A 95 -2.93 8.85 -15.47
C ASP A 95 -4.18 8.00 -15.15
N GLU A 96 -4.00 6.76 -14.78
CA GLU A 96 -5.11 5.87 -14.41
C GLU A 96 -5.73 6.22 -13.06
N GLY A 97 -4.95 6.78 -12.16
CA GLY A 97 -5.37 7.18 -10.82
C GLY A 97 -4.81 6.28 -9.73
N MET A 98 -4.24 6.92 -8.73
CA MET A 98 -3.77 6.28 -7.50
C MET A 98 -4.41 6.93 -6.30
N VAL A 99 -4.53 6.17 -5.21
CA VAL A 99 -5.03 6.70 -3.93
C VAL A 99 -3.94 6.56 -2.90
N GLU A 100 -3.55 7.66 -2.30
CA GLU A 100 -2.55 7.61 -1.24
C GLU A 100 -3.16 6.98 0.01
N LEU A 101 -2.43 6.02 0.59
CA LEU A 101 -2.80 5.37 1.83
C LEU A 101 -1.99 6.00 2.95
N HIS A 102 -2.66 6.75 3.82
CA HIS A 102 -1.98 7.43 4.92
C HIS A 102 -1.85 6.49 6.12
N PRO A 103 -0.78 6.64 6.92
CA PRO A 103 -0.69 5.90 8.17
C PRO A 103 -1.86 6.26 9.08
N LEU A 104 -2.18 5.38 10.01
CA LEU A 104 -3.21 5.66 11.01
C LEU A 104 -2.83 6.93 11.75
N PRO A 105 -3.81 7.79 12.07
CA PRO A 105 -3.53 9.01 12.80
C PRO A 105 -2.79 8.70 14.09
N TRP A 106 -1.71 9.45 14.32
CA TRP A 106 -1.01 9.36 15.58
C TRP A 106 -1.87 9.97 16.67
N SER A 107 -2.21 9.16 17.65
CA SER A 107 -2.89 9.64 18.85
C SER A 107 -1.90 9.58 20.00
N PRO A 108 -1.54 10.74 20.57
CA PRO A 108 -0.70 10.69 21.74
C PRO A 108 -1.43 9.93 22.84
N ARG A 109 -0.80 8.88 23.32
CA ARG A 109 -1.38 8.13 24.43
C ARG A 109 -1.23 8.95 25.70
N PRO A 110 -2.24 8.95 26.55
CA PRO A 110 -2.06 9.54 27.87
C PRO A 110 -0.95 8.77 28.58
N HIS A 111 -0.04 9.53 29.08
CA HIS A 111 1.08 8.97 29.84
C HIS A 111 0.73 8.86 31.30
#